data_0df3335f2a5711baa95e2c1670186ff6
#
_entry.id   0df3335f2a5711baa95e2c1670186ff6
#
_cell.length_a   1.000
_cell.length_b   1.000
_cell.length_c   1.000
_cell.angle_alpha   90.00
_cell.angle_beta   90.00
_cell.angle_gamma   90.00
#
_symmetry.space_group_name_H-M   'P 1'
#
loop_
_entity.id
_entity.type
_entity.pdbx_description
1 polymer ?
#
loop_
_entity_poly.entity_id
_entity_poly.type
_entity_poly.pdbx_seq_one_letter_code
_entity_poly.pdbx_strand_id
1 'polypeptide(L)'
;MNRKIITAGGALLIVGAIVALFVLLRPYFAGEKILNPVLLQIGSIQIRWYGLLIALSFLPGIYVAYRMAKNWGINPDHVFNIAIICAPMALIFARLFFCALNWDYYSRYPIQILYLWQGGLSIYGVVFGGVLGCLIYAAVSRLPLLRIMDLGAVPLVLGQAIGRWGNFFNQELFGYPTDLPWKMYIAPEYRENAYQGFNYFHPTFLYESIANLLLFVLLLWRAQKKNLAPGVIAGLYLIGYGLIRFLMEFVRIEPAAVGFLTWGQVASVATILVGGAILLFINRRENAHRAAAMAVAPIVPELAMEVFRTGPAVPALVQQPPEEPEPTTEPEPEPKTEPEPEPTTEPEPEPKTEPEPEPTTEPEPEPTTEPEPEPKTEPEPNPNKPE
;
A
#
# COMPACT_ATOMS: atom_id res chain seq x y z
N MET A 1 -9.77 -26.45 24.14
CA MET A 1 -8.47 -26.72 23.48
C MET A 1 -7.45 -25.72 23.99
N ASN A 2 -6.33 -26.20 24.52
CA ASN A 2 -5.38 -25.39 25.32
C ASN A 2 -4.72 -24.33 24.44
N ARG A 3 -4.78 -23.03 24.82
CA ARG A 3 -4.21 -21.88 24.10
C ARG A 3 -2.73 -22.09 23.73
N LYS A 4 -1.99 -22.82 24.57
CA LYS A 4 -0.57 -23.20 24.34
C LYS A 4 -0.40 -24.20 23.19
N ILE A 5 -1.37 -25.12 22.96
CA ILE A 5 -1.30 -26.09 21.86
C ILE A 5 -1.57 -25.41 20.53
N ILE A 6 -2.51 -24.44 20.51
CA ILE A 6 -2.82 -23.64 19.30
C ILE A 6 -1.63 -22.77 18.91
N THR A 7 -0.93 -22.16 19.89
CA THR A 7 0.26 -21.34 19.63
C THR A 7 1.45 -22.19 19.17
N ALA A 8 1.65 -23.40 19.73
CA ALA A 8 2.72 -24.30 19.33
C ALA A 8 2.47 -24.86 17.90
N GLY A 9 1.23 -25.26 17.58
CA GLY A 9 0.86 -25.69 16.25
C GLY A 9 1.03 -24.58 15.19
N GLY A 10 0.65 -23.35 15.52
CA GLY A 10 0.85 -22.18 14.66
C GLY A 10 2.34 -21.89 14.40
N ALA A 11 3.18 -21.97 15.44
CA ALA A 11 4.62 -21.78 15.31
C ALA A 11 5.26 -22.85 14.41
N LEU A 12 4.87 -24.13 14.57
CA LEU A 12 5.34 -25.23 13.72
C LEU A 12 4.95 -25.04 12.25
N LEU A 13 3.73 -24.57 11.97
CA LEU A 13 3.27 -24.27 10.61
C LEU A 13 4.08 -23.12 9.98
N ILE A 14 4.38 -22.09 10.75
CA ILE A 14 5.21 -20.96 10.28
C ILE A 14 6.63 -21.44 9.97
N VAL A 15 7.25 -22.20 10.85
CA VAL A 15 8.59 -22.76 10.63
C VAL A 15 8.58 -23.69 9.40
N GLY A 16 7.58 -24.57 9.27
CA GLY A 16 7.42 -25.45 8.11
C GLY A 16 7.28 -24.65 6.81
N ALA A 17 6.49 -23.57 6.81
CA ALA A 17 6.34 -22.69 5.65
C ALA A 17 7.64 -21.98 5.27
N ILE A 18 8.42 -21.51 6.26
CA ILE A 18 9.74 -20.88 6.03
C ILE A 18 10.73 -21.89 5.42
N VAL A 19 10.78 -23.12 5.97
CA VAL A 19 11.64 -24.19 5.43
C VAL A 19 11.22 -24.57 4.02
N ALA A 20 9.93 -24.74 3.76
CA ALA A 20 9.40 -25.03 2.42
C ALA A 20 9.76 -23.91 1.43
N LEU A 21 9.60 -22.66 1.83
CA LEU A 21 9.98 -21.51 1.02
C LEU A 21 11.49 -21.53 0.70
N PHE A 22 12.33 -21.79 1.69
CA PHE A 22 13.78 -21.88 1.50
C PHE A 22 14.15 -23.00 0.50
N VAL A 23 13.53 -24.18 0.63
CA VAL A 23 13.75 -25.31 -0.28
C VAL A 23 13.31 -24.98 -1.70
N LEU A 24 12.16 -24.30 -1.86
CA LEU A 24 11.64 -23.87 -3.16
C LEU A 24 12.52 -22.79 -3.83
N LEU A 25 13.10 -21.90 -3.05
CA LEU A 25 13.92 -20.79 -3.57
C LEU A 25 15.37 -21.21 -3.87
N ARG A 26 15.88 -22.24 -3.20
CA ARG A 26 17.28 -22.70 -3.34
C ARG A 26 17.74 -22.86 -4.79
N PRO A 27 17.00 -23.52 -5.71
CA PRO A 27 17.45 -23.67 -7.10
C PRO A 27 17.64 -22.33 -7.84
N TYR A 28 16.83 -21.32 -7.51
CA TYR A 28 16.93 -19.99 -8.11
C TYR A 28 18.10 -19.19 -7.52
N PHE A 29 18.36 -19.33 -6.23
CA PHE A 29 19.50 -18.70 -5.56
C PHE A 29 20.82 -19.32 -6.01
N ALA A 30 20.83 -20.62 -6.30
CA ALA A 30 22.00 -21.33 -6.81
C ALA A 30 22.24 -21.11 -8.32
N GLY A 31 21.28 -20.56 -9.06
CA GLY A 31 21.37 -20.41 -10.52
C GLY A 31 21.07 -21.70 -11.30
N GLU A 32 20.56 -22.74 -10.62
CA GLU A 32 20.13 -24.00 -11.26
C GLU A 32 18.85 -23.81 -12.09
N LYS A 33 18.03 -22.82 -11.71
CA LYS A 33 16.83 -22.39 -12.43
C LYS A 33 16.85 -20.88 -12.64
N ILE A 34 16.48 -20.42 -13.83
CA ILE A 34 16.33 -19.01 -14.17
C ILE A 34 14.89 -18.60 -13.92
N LEU A 35 14.71 -17.41 -13.35
CA LEU A 35 13.41 -16.82 -13.12
C LEU A 35 12.81 -16.28 -14.43
N ASN A 36 11.54 -16.56 -14.65
CA ASN A 36 10.78 -15.91 -15.71
C ASN A 36 9.91 -14.80 -15.10
N PRO A 37 10.11 -13.53 -15.45
CA PRO A 37 9.29 -12.44 -14.94
C PRO A 37 7.84 -12.49 -15.44
N VAL A 38 7.58 -13.20 -16.56
CA VAL A 38 6.22 -13.39 -17.12
C VAL A 38 5.60 -14.63 -16.52
N LEU A 39 4.47 -14.45 -15.83
CA LEU A 39 3.67 -15.54 -15.29
C LEU A 39 2.84 -16.22 -16.38
N LEU A 40 2.16 -15.41 -17.21
CA LEU A 40 1.25 -15.87 -18.24
C LEU A 40 1.29 -14.91 -19.42
N GLN A 41 1.30 -15.47 -20.64
CA GLN A 41 1.20 -14.70 -21.88
C GLN A 41 -0.04 -15.14 -22.65
N ILE A 42 -0.91 -14.20 -22.99
CA ILE A 42 -2.11 -14.41 -23.78
C ILE A 42 -2.03 -13.45 -24.98
N GLY A 43 -1.64 -13.97 -26.13
CA GLY A 43 -1.37 -13.13 -27.30
C GLY A 43 -0.29 -12.09 -27.03
N SER A 44 -0.61 -10.82 -27.22
CA SER A 44 0.29 -9.69 -26.94
C SER A 44 0.29 -9.23 -25.47
N ILE A 45 -0.62 -9.75 -24.64
CA ILE A 45 -0.75 -9.35 -23.24
C ILE A 45 0.13 -10.26 -22.37
N GLN A 46 1.03 -9.66 -21.60
CA GLN A 46 1.87 -10.35 -20.63
C GLN A 46 1.44 -10.01 -19.21
N ILE A 47 1.05 -11.03 -18.45
CA ILE A 47 0.82 -10.92 -17.01
C ILE A 47 2.14 -11.25 -16.31
N ARG A 48 2.71 -10.25 -15.63
CA ARG A 48 3.99 -10.38 -14.91
C ARG A 48 3.75 -10.64 -13.44
N TRP A 49 4.64 -11.42 -12.81
CA TRP A 49 4.62 -11.68 -11.38
C TRP A 49 4.58 -10.39 -10.55
N TYR A 50 5.34 -9.37 -10.96
CA TYR A 50 5.40 -8.09 -10.28
C TYR A 50 4.01 -7.42 -10.16
N GLY A 51 3.29 -7.32 -11.25
CA GLY A 51 1.94 -6.75 -11.27
C GLY A 51 0.94 -7.57 -10.46
N LEU A 52 1.00 -8.90 -10.56
CA LEU A 52 0.14 -9.80 -9.79
C LEU A 52 0.38 -9.66 -8.28
N LEU A 53 1.64 -9.65 -7.84
CA LEU A 53 1.98 -9.52 -6.42
C LEU A 53 1.52 -8.19 -5.84
N ILE A 54 1.67 -7.09 -6.58
CA ILE A 54 1.13 -5.80 -6.17
C ILE A 54 -0.40 -5.87 -6.06
N ALA A 55 -1.09 -6.37 -7.08
CA ALA A 55 -2.55 -6.48 -7.06
C ALA A 55 -3.04 -7.36 -5.88
N LEU A 56 -2.41 -8.51 -5.67
CA LEU A 56 -2.73 -9.39 -4.55
C LEU A 56 -2.45 -8.75 -3.18
N SER A 57 -1.46 -7.85 -3.08
CA SER A 57 -1.15 -7.15 -1.82
C SER A 57 -2.26 -6.19 -1.37
N PHE A 58 -3.12 -5.74 -2.29
CA PHE A 58 -4.27 -4.89 -1.96
C PHE A 58 -5.29 -5.60 -1.07
N LEU A 59 -5.52 -6.90 -1.26
CA LEU A 59 -6.51 -7.66 -0.48
C LEU A 59 -6.18 -7.66 1.03
N PRO A 60 -5.01 -8.16 1.47
CA PRO A 60 -4.64 -8.09 2.89
C PRO A 60 -4.47 -6.63 3.35
N GLY A 61 -4.03 -5.71 2.49
CA GLY A 61 -3.93 -4.30 2.80
C GLY A 61 -5.27 -3.66 3.16
N ILE A 62 -6.29 -3.86 2.33
CA ILE A 62 -7.66 -3.39 2.59
C ILE A 62 -8.21 -4.03 3.87
N TYR A 63 -8.00 -5.33 4.07
CA TYR A 63 -8.45 -6.02 5.28
C TYR A 63 -7.82 -5.43 6.55
N VAL A 64 -6.52 -5.15 6.55
CA VAL A 64 -5.80 -4.52 7.67
C VAL A 64 -6.35 -3.12 7.94
N ALA A 65 -6.49 -2.27 6.91
CA ALA A 65 -7.05 -0.93 7.05
C ALA A 65 -8.50 -0.96 7.59
N TYR A 66 -9.33 -1.88 7.08
CA TYR A 66 -10.69 -2.12 7.56
C TYR A 66 -10.73 -2.44 9.05
N ARG A 67 -9.87 -3.36 9.51
CA ARG A 67 -9.77 -3.74 10.92
C ARG A 67 -9.30 -2.57 11.78
N MET A 68 -8.35 -1.77 11.29
CA MET A 68 -7.86 -0.57 11.96
C MET A 68 -8.97 0.48 12.09
N ALA A 69 -9.68 0.78 10.99
CA ALA A 69 -10.79 1.73 10.99
C ALA A 69 -11.85 1.34 12.03
N LYS A 70 -12.29 0.07 12.01
CA LYS A 70 -13.25 -0.46 12.99
C LYS A 70 -12.74 -0.35 14.43
N ASN A 71 -11.46 -0.66 14.68
CA ASN A 71 -10.87 -0.54 16.02
C ASN A 71 -10.82 0.90 16.51
N TRP A 72 -10.67 1.87 15.62
CA TRP A 72 -10.63 3.30 15.94
C TRP A 72 -11.99 3.99 15.94
N GLY A 73 -13.08 3.25 15.71
CA GLY A 73 -14.45 3.80 15.62
C GLY A 73 -14.70 4.66 14.38
N ILE A 74 -13.93 4.42 13.31
CA ILE A 74 -14.09 5.07 12.01
C ILE A 74 -14.95 4.16 11.13
N ASN A 75 -15.91 4.74 10.39
CA ASN A 75 -16.70 3.97 9.42
C ASN A 75 -15.77 3.29 8.41
N PRO A 76 -15.79 1.94 8.31
CA PRO A 76 -14.91 1.21 7.39
C PRO A 76 -15.08 1.56 5.91
N ASP A 77 -16.22 2.12 5.50
CA ASP A 77 -16.45 2.57 4.13
C ASP A 77 -15.43 3.60 3.66
N HIS A 78 -14.87 4.39 4.59
CA HIS A 78 -13.77 5.29 4.27
C HIS A 78 -12.55 4.56 3.69
N VAL A 79 -12.28 3.31 4.10
CA VAL A 79 -11.13 2.53 3.59
C VAL A 79 -11.33 2.22 2.10
N PHE A 80 -12.53 1.77 1.72
CA PHE A 80 -12.85 1.47 0.32
C PHE A 80 -12.82 2.73 -0.53
N ASN A 81 -13.40 3.83 -0.03
CA ASN A 81 -13.40 5.11 -0.74
C ASN A 81 -11.97 5.66 -0.93
N ILE A 82 -11.10 5.57 0.08
CA ILE A 82 -9.68 5.93 -0.03
C ILE A 82 -9.02 5.07 -1.12
N ALA A 83 -9.24 3.75 -1.12
CA ALA A 83 -8.64 2.86 -2.10
C ALA A 83 -9.12 3.17 -3.53
N ILE A 84 -10.44 3.41 -3.71
CA ILE A 84 -11.05 3.74 -5.02
C ILE A 84 -10.51 5.06 -5.58
N ILE A 85 -10.18 6.03 -4.74
CA ILE A 85 -9.64 7.32 -5.18
C ILE A 85 -8.12 7.24 -5.34
N CYS A 86 -7.41 6.74 -4.33
CA CYS A 86 -5.94 6.79 -4.32
C CYS A 86 -5.30 5.82 -5.32
N ALA A 87 -5.87 4.62 -5.55
CA ALA A 87 -5.25 3.66 -6.46
C ALA A 87 -5.29 4.10 -7.94
N PRO A 88 -6.43 4.57 -8.51
CA PRO A 88 -6.44 5.14 -9.85
C PRO A 88 -5.58 6.39 -9.97
N MET A 89 -5.62 7.29 -9.00
CA MET A 89 -4.78 8.50 -9.00
C MET A 89 -3.29 8.14 -9.02
N ALA A 90 -2.86 7.19 -8.18
CA ALA A 90 -1.49 6.70 -8.19
C ALA A 90 -1.08 6.12 -9.54
N LEU A 91 -1.95 5.32 -10.18
CA LEU A 91 -1.69 4.70 -11.49
C LEU A 91 -1.61 5.75 -12.61
N ILE A 92 -2.56 6.68 -12.66
CA ILE A 92 -2.61 7.76 -13.66
C ILE A 92 -1.35 8.62 -13.56
N PHE A 93 -1.01 9.07 -12.37
CA PHE A 93 0.18 9.91 -12.18
C PHE A 93 1.48 9.14 -12.35
N ALA A 94 1.53 7.84 -12.01
CA ALA A 94 2.67 6.99 -12.33
C ALA A 94 2.97 6.99 -13.83
N ARG A 95 1.93 6.88 -14.65
CA ARG A 95 2.05 6.92 -16.12
C ARG A 95 2.42 8.30 -16.62
N LEU A 96 1.72 9.33 -16.18
CA LEU A 96 1.98 10.72 -16.58
C LEU A 96 3.42 11.14 -16.27
N PHE A 97 3.94 10.85 -15.09
CA PHE A 97 5.33 11.14 -14.73
C PHE A 97 6.33 10.38 -15.60
N PHE A 98 6.07 9.09 -15.86
CA PHE A 98 6.93 8.31 -16.74
C PHE A 98 6.95 8.89 -18.15
N CYS A 99 5.81 9.24 -18.71
CA CYS A 99 5.70 9.85 -20.02
C CYS A 99 6.37 11.23 -20.09
N ALA A 100 6.24 12.04 -19.02
CA ALA A 100 6.89 13.33 -18.93
C ALA A 100 8.43 13.22 -18.89
N LEU A 101 8.96 12.23 -18.17
CA LEU A 101 10.41 11.96 -18.13
C LEU A 101 10.96 11.42 -19.45
N ASN A 102 10.09 10.86 -20.32
CA ASN A 102 10.45 10.33 -21.64
C ASN A 102 9.72 11.09 -22.77
N TRP A 103 9.57 12.41 -22.60
CA TRP A 103 8.73 13.23 -23.47
C TRP A 103 9.15 13.22 -24.93
N ASP A 104 10.45 13.10 -25.22
CA ASP A 104 10.98 13.02 -26.58
C ASP A 104 10.39 11.86 -27.38
N TYR A 105 10.09 10.75 -26.72
CA TYR A 105 9.43 9.60 -27.31
C TYR A 105 7.92 9.79 -27.38
N TYR A 106 7.27 10.14 -26.27
CA TYR A 106 5.81 10.20 -26.17
C TYR A 106 5.21 11.39 -26.94
N SER A 107 5.97 12.46 -27.19
CA SER A 107 5.55 13.55 -28.09
C SER A 107 5.37 13.09 -29.54
N ARG A 108 6.15 12.09 -29.97
CA ARG A 108 6.06 11.51 -31.32
C ARG A 108 4.98 10.42 -31.41
N TYR A 109 4.69 9.73 -30.31
CA TYR A 109 3.76 8.62 -30.26
C TYR A 109 2.73 8.79 -29.13
N PRO A 110 1.87 9.83 -29.15
CA PRO A 110 1.02 10.21 -28.01
C PRO A 110 0.00 9.13 -27.63
N ILE A 111 -0.48 8.31 -28.56
CA ILE A 111 -1.42 7.22 -28.26
C ILE A 111 -0.81 6.19 -27.28
N GLN A 112 0.51 6.01 -27.29
CA GLN A 112 1.19 5.07 -26.41
C GLN A 112 1.18 5.50 -24.95
N ILE A 113 0.81 6.74 -24.63
CA ILE A 113 0.57 7.19 -23.24
C ILE A 113 -0.51 6.33 -22.57
N LEU A 114 -1.49 5.85 -23.35
CA LEU A 114 -2.59 5.01 -22.85
C LEU A 114 -2.22 3.53 -22.70
N TYR A 115 -1.09 3.07 -23.23
CA TYR A 115 -0.69 1.66 -23.22
C TYR A 115 -0.04 1.25 -21.89
N LEU A 116 -0.85 1.23 -20.83
CA LEU A 116 -0.40 0.86 -19.47
C LEU A 116 0.15 -0.57 -19.39
N TRP A 117 -0.35 -1.49 -20.23
CA TRP A 117 0.09 -2.89 -20.26
C TRP A 117 1.51 -3.10 -20.80
N GLN A 118 2.09 -2.10 -21.46
CA GLN A 118 3.48 -2.13 -21.90
C GLN A 118 4.48 -1.76 -20.80
N GLY A 119 3.99 -1.45 -19.58
CA GLY A 119 4.82 -0.97 -18.48
C GLY A 119 5.11 0.54 -18.58
N GLY A 120 6.21 0.99 -17.99
CA GLY A 120 6.57 2.42 -17.94
C GLY A 120 5.73 3.18 -16.94
N LEU A 121 5.96 2.88 -15.66
CA LEU A 121 5.33 3.53 -14.51
C LEU A 121 6.42 4.12 -13.59
N SER A 122 6.28 5.38 -13.24
CA SER A 122 7.22 6.08 -12.36
C SER A 122 6.76 6.00 -10.90
N ILE A 123 7.67 5.61 -10.01
CA ILE A 123 7.40 5.59 -8.57
C ILE A 123 7.12 7.00 -8.01
N TYR A 124 7.74 8.03 -8.57
CA TYR A 124 7.48 9.41 -8.18
C TYR A 124 6.03 9.81 -8.47
N GLY A 125 5.50 9.35 -9.61
CA GLY A 125 4.09 9.53 -9.95
C GLY A 125 3.15 8.77 -9.03
N VAL A 126 3.49 7.54 -8.62
CA VAL A 126 2.71 6.77 -7.64
C VAL A 126 2.58 7.53 -6.32
N VAL A 127 3.69 8.05 -5.79
CA VAL A 127 3.72 8.81 -4.53
C VAL A 127 2.91 10.09 -4.67
N PHE A 128 3.15 10.87 -5.73
CA PHE A 128 2.43 12.11 -5.98
C PHE A 128 0.91 11.88 -6.10
N GLY A 129 0.49 10.93 -6.94
CA GLY A 129 -0.91 10.59 -7.15
C GLY A 129 -1.58 10.04 -5.90
N GLY A 130 -0.87 9.23 -5.11
CA GLY A 130 -1.36 8.72 -3.84
C GLY A 130 -1.59 9.83 -2.81
N VAL A 131 -0.64 10.75 -2.66
CA VAL A 131 -0.78 11.91 -1.76
C VAL A 131 -1.91 12.82 -2.24
N LEU A 132 -1.99 13.12 -3.53
CA LEU A 132 -3.06 13.92 -4.10
C LEU A 132 -4.43 13.28 -3.88
N GLY A 133 -4.55 11.97 -4.07
CA GLY A 133 -5.76 11.21 -3.75
C GLY A 133 -6.17 11.33 -2.28
N CYS A 134 -5.21 11.24 -1.35
CA CYS A 134 -5.46 11.46 0.07
C CYS A 134 -5.94 12.89 0.37
N LEU A 135 -5.36 13.91 -0.27
CA LEU A 135 -5.76 15.31 -0.12
C LEU A 135 -7.19 15.53 -0.64
N ILE A 136 -7.50 15.02 -1.83
CA ILE A 136 -8.85 15.09 -2.42
C ILE A 136 -9.85 14.42 -1.48
N TYR A 137 -9.53 13.20 -1.01
CA TYR A 137 -10.42 12.49 -0.11
C TYR A 137 -10.61 13.21 1.23
N ALA A 138 -9.56 13.80 1.79
CA ALA A 138 -9.64 14.59 3.03
C ALA A 138 -10.57 15.80 2.87
N ALA A 139 -10.50 16.49 1.72
CA ALA A 139 -11.35 17.64 1.43
C ALA A 139 -12.84 17.27 1.33
N VAL A 140 -13.17 16.08 0.82
CA VAL A 140 -14.56 15.62 0.61
C VAL A 140 -15.12 14.94 1.86
N SER A 141 -14.32 14.10 2.55
CA SER A 141 -14.80 13.20 3.60
C SER A 141 -14.89 13.84 5.00
N ARG A 142 -14.32 15.04 5.20
CA ARG A 142 -14.15 15.70 6.50
C ARG A 142 -13.26 14.93 7.49
N LEU A 143 -12.63 13.81 7.07
CA LEU A 143 -11.63 13.13 7.89
C LEU A 143 -10.32 13.92 7.86
N PRO A 144 -9.62 14.07 9.01
CA PRO A 144 -8.30 14.69 9.01
C PRO A 144 -7.33 13.94 8.09
N LEU A 145 -6.58 14.67 7.25
CA LEU A 145 -5.58 14.10 6.33
C LEU A 145 -4.63 13.13 7.05
N LEU A 146 -4.11 13.52 8.21
CA LEU A 146 -3.21 12.67 9.00
C LEU A 146 -3.87 11.35 9.43
N ARG A 147 -5.18 11.32 9.63
CA ARG A 147 -5.91 10.08 9.93
C ARG A 147 -6.04 9.18 8.70
N ILE A 148 -6.25 9.77 7.53
CA ILE A 148 -6.26 9.04 6.25
C ILE A 148 -4.88 8.43 6.00
N MET A 149 -3.81 9.19 6.22
CA MET A 149 -2.44 8.70 6.10
C MET A 149 -2.14 7.56 7.10
N ASP A 150 -2.66 7.61 8.33
CA ASP A 150 -2.52 6.52 9.29
C ASP A 150 -3.19 5.22 8.79
N LEU A 151 -4.40 5.33 8.21
CA LEU A 151 -5.11 4.18 7.64
C LEU A 151 -4.38 3.56 6.46
N GLY A 152 -3.65 4.37 5.70
CA GLY A 152 -2.86 3.92 4.55
C GLY A 152 -1.48 3.37 4.91
N ALA A 153 -0.84 3.86 5.97
CA ALA A 153 0.57 3.57 6.28
C ALA A 153 0.86 2.08 6.55
N VAL A 154 0.01 1.40 7.33
CA VAL A 154 0.20 -0.02 7.66
C VAL A 154 -0.03 -0.92 6.43
N PRO A 155 -1.12 -0.76 5.65
CA PRO A 155 -1.29 -1.45 4.38
C PRO A 155 -0.15 -1.21 3.39
N LEU A 156 0.35 0.03 3.32
CA LEU A 156 1.41 0.41 2.39
C LEU A 156 2.71 -0.33 2.66
N VAL A 157 3.14 -0.42 3.93
CA VAL A 157 4.37 -1.15 4.27
C VAL A 157 4.20 -2.66 4.06
N LEU A 158 3.01 -3.22 4.23
CA LEU A 158 2.72 -4.61 3.87
C LEU A 158 2.82 -4.81 2.36
N GLY A 159 2.24 -3.90 1.58
CA GLY A 159 2.37 -3.90 0.12
C GLY A 159 3.81 -3.79 -0.35
N GLN A 160 4.63 -2.97 0.32
CA GLN A 160 6.07 -2.87 0.06
C GLN A 160 6.79 -4.19 0.34
N ALA A 161 6.50 -4.86 1.48
CA ALA A 161 7.10 -6.16 1.80
C ALA A 161 6.79 -7.22 0.74
N ILE A 162 5.54 -7.29 0.28
CA ILE A 162 5.11 -8.23 -0.77
C ILE A 162 5.66 -7.81 -2.14
N GLY A 163 5.62 -6.53 -2.47
CA GLY A 163 6.05 -6.00 -3.76
C GLY A 163 7.54 -6.24 -4.06
N ARG A 164 8.41 -6.34 -3.02
CA ARG A 164 9.83 -6.68 -3.18
C ARG A 164 10.05 -8.05 -3.83
N TRP A 165 9.13 -8.98 -3.69
CA TRP A 165 9.19 -10.25 -4.40
C TRP A 165 9.02 -10.09 -5.91
N GLY A 166 8.38 -9.02 -6.38
CA GLY A 166 8.36 -8.66 -7.79
C GLY A 166 9.75 -8.37 -8.35
N ASN A 167 10.61 -7.69 -7.57
CA ASN A 167 12.00 -7.44 -7.95
C ASN A 167 12.81 -8.74 -8.05
N PHE A 168 12.52 -9.73 -7.20
CA PHE A 168 13.10 -11.07 -7.31
C PHE A 168 12.78 -11.72 -8.67
N PHE A 169 11.52 -11.74 -9.08
CA PHE A 169 11.13 -12.32 -10.36
C PHE A 169 11.69 -11.54 -11.56
N ASN A 170 11.80 -10.23 -11.45
CA ASN A 170 12.39 -9.37 -12.49
C ASN A 170 13.93 -9.39 -12.48
N GLN A 171 14.57 -9.99 -11.49
CA GLN A 171 16.02 -9.94 -11.28
C GLN A 171 16.57 -8.51 -11.32
N GLU A 172 15.90 -7.57 -10.67
CA GLU A 172 16.25 -6.15 -10.65
C GLU A 172 16.52 -5.65 -9.23
N LEU A 173 17.19 -4.49 -9.12
CA LEU A 173 17.46 -3.82 -7.85
C LEU A 173 18.24 -4.70 -6.84
N PHE A 174 19.04 -5.62 -7.31
CA PHE A 174 19.94 -6.42 -6.47
C PHE A 174 21.11 -5.56 -5.95
N GLY A 175 21.87 -6.08 -4.97
CA GLY A 175 22.98 -5.35 -4.37
C GLY A 175 24.32 -5.71 -4.99
N TYR A 176 25.41 -5.24 -4.38
CA TYR A 176 26.76 -5.52 -4.82
C TYR A 176 27.06 -7.03 -4.87
N PRO A 177 28.06 -7.47 -5.66
CA PRO A 177 28.55 -8.85 -5.64
C PRO A 177 28.90 -9.30 -4.24
N THR A 178 28.62 -10.57 -3.91
CA THR A 178 28.86 -11.12 -2.57
C THR A 178 29.13 -12.63 -2.61
N ASP A 179 29.88 -13.11 -1.61
CA ASP A 179 30.11 -14.53 -1.37
C ASP A 179 29.39 -15.08 -0.13
N LEU A 180 28.45 -14.31 0.45
CA LEU A 180 27.69 -14.74 1.61
C LEU A 180 26.90 -16.04 1.33
N PRO A 181 26.62 -16.87 2.36
CA PRO A 181 25.93 -18.15 2.17
C PRO A 181 24.54 -18.04 1.55
N TRP A 182 23.90 -16.88 1.62
CA TRP A 182 22.58 -16.61 1.07
C TRP A 182 22.62 -15.72 -0.18
N LYS A 183 23.75 -15.67 -0.87
CA LYS A 183 23.91 -14.96 -2.15
C LYS A 183 22.91 -15.46 -3.19
N MET A 184 22.49 -14.58 -4.08
CA MET A 184 21.50 -14.86 -5.11
C MET A 184 22.15 -14.76 -6.50
N TYR A 185 21.90 -15.77 -7.34
CA TYR A 185 22.32 -15.75 -8.73
C TYR A 185 21.49 -14.73 -9.52
N ILE A 186 22.17 -13.95 -10.37
CA ILE A 186 21.55 -13.05 -11.34
C ILE A 186 22.00 -13.49 -12.75
N ALA A 187 21.04 -13.67 -13.65
CA ALA A 187 21.33 -14.06 -15.03
C ALA A 187 22.08 -12.93 -15.77
N PRO A 188 23.00 -13.27 -16.71
CA PRO A 188 23.89 -12.29 -17.33
C PRO A 188 23.17 -11.09 -17.98
N GLU A 189 22.00 -11.32 -18.58
CA GLU A 189 21.18 -10.30 -19.24
C GLU A 189 20.62 -9.23 -18.29
N TYR A 190 20.58 -9.50 -16.98
CA TYR A 190 20.09 -8.56 -15.97
C TYR A 190 21.20 -7.85 -15.20
N ARG A 191 22.48 -8.22 -15.46
CA ARG A 191 23.62 -7.62 -14.77
C ARG A 191 24.01 -6.30 -15.40
N GLU A 192 24.39 -5.35 -14.56
CA GLU A 192 24.99 -4.11 -15.04
C GLU A 192 26.36 -4.39 -15.67
N ASN A 193 26.74 -3.58 -16.67
CA ASN A 193 27.98 -3.77 -17.44
C ASN A 193 29.22 -3.86 -16.55
N ALA A 194 29.27 -3.08 -15.46
CA ALA A 194 30.40 -3.08 -14.53
C ALA A 194 30.54 -4.40 -13.74
N TYR A 195 29.51 -5.21 -13.66
CA TYR A 195 29.44 -6.42 -12.82
C TYR A 195 29.20 -7.71 -13.62
N GLN A 196 29.40 -7.69 -14.92
CA GLN A 196 29.20 -8.87 -15.81
C GLN A 196 30.05 -10.09 -15.40
N GLY A 197 31.22 -9.87 -14.80
CA GLY A 197 32.11 -10.94 -14.35
C GLY A 197 31.68 -11.65 -13.06
N PHE A 198 30.61 -11.17 -12.38
CA PHE A 198 30.12 -11.75 -11.14
C PHE A 198 28.81 -12.47 -11.36
N ASN A 199 28.63 -13.62 -10.68
CA ASN A 199 27.41 -14.43 -10.80
C ASN A 199 26.44 -14.25 -9.65
N TYR A 200 26.94 -13.85 -8.47
CA TYR A 200 26.18 -13.83 -7.22
C TYR A 200 26.20 -12.45 -6.56
N PHE A 201 25.03 -12.04 -6.09
CA PHE A 201 24.77 -10.70 -5.58
C PHE A 201 23.98 -10.75 -4.27
N HIS A 202 23.98 -9.64 -3.53
CA HIS A 202 23.12 -9.48 -2.35
C HIS A 202 21.64 -9.51 -2.76
N PRO A 203 20.80 -10.37 -2.14
CA PRO A 203 19.34 -10.41 -2.39
C PRO A 203 18.65 -9.26 -1.64
N THR A 204 18.79 -8.04 -2.11
CA THR A 204 18.27 -6.83 -1.48
C THR A 204 16.75 -6.85 -1.35
N PHE A 205 16.05 -7.49 -2.32
CA PHE A 205 14.60 -7.71 -2.23
C PHE A 205 14.19 -8.41 -0.94
N LEU A 206 14.97 -9.43 -0.53
CA LEU A 206 14.70 -10.21 0.67
C LEU A 206 14.96 -9.39 1.94
N TYR A 207 16.08 -8.63 1.96
CA TYR A 207 16.40 -7.76 3.09
C TYR A 207 15.32 -6.70 3.31
N GLU A 208 14.92 -5.99 2.24
CA GLU A 208 13.85 -5.00 2.32
C GLU A 208 12.49 -5.63 2.64
N SER A 209 12.17 -6.80 2.09
CA SER A 209 10.92 -7.51 2.40
C SER A 209 10.83 -7.85 3.89
N ILE A 210 11.90 -8.42 4.47
CA ILE A 210 11.96 -8.74 5.91
C ILE A 210 11.87 -7.47 6.76
N ALA A 211 12.65 -6.44 6.44
CA ALA A 211 12.64 -5.19 7.19
C ALA A 211 11.27 -4.50 7.16
N ASN A 212 10.61 -4.46 5.98
CA ASN A 212 9.26 -3.93 5.84
C ASN A 212 8.22 -4.79 6.57
N LEU A 213 8.38 -6.11 6.59
CA LEU A 213 7.49 -6.99 7.36
C LEU A 213 7.63 -6.76 8.88
N LEU A 214 8.85 -6.56 9.37
CA LEU A 214 9.08 -6.20 10.78
C LEU A 214 8.48 -4.83 11.12
N LEU A 215 8.64 -3.84 10.25
CA LEU A 215 8.02 -2.54 10.39
C LEU A 215 6.49 -2.65 10.35
N PHE A 216 5.92 -3.47 9.46
CA PHE A 216 4.49 -3.76 9.41
C PHE A 216 3.97 -4.29 10.75
N VAL A 217 4.64 -5.30 11.32
CA VAL A 217 4.26 -5.89 12.61
C VAL A 217 4.32 -4.84 13.73
N LEU A 218 5.36 -4.02 13.76
CA LEU A 218 5.52 -2.94 14.73
C LEU A 218 4.40 -1.90 14.63
N LEU A 219 4.11 -1.43 13.40
CA LEU A 219 3.05 -0.45 13.16
C LEU A 219 1.67 -1.04 13.45
N LEU A 220 1.41 -2.28 13.06
CA LEU A 220 0.16 -2.97 13.34
C LEU A 220 -0.06 -3.14 14.86
N TRP A 221 0.98 -3.54 15.59
CA TRP A 221 0.93 -3.60 17.05
C TRP A 221 0.64 -2.24 17.67
N ARG A 222 1.30 -1.18 17.20
CA ARG A 222 1.06 0.19 17.67
C ARG A 222 -0.35 0.68 17.33
N ALA A 223 -0.88 0.33 16.15
CA ALA A 223 -2.21 0.68 15.68
C ALA A 223 -3.36 0.00 16.45
N GLN A 224 -3.07 -1.05 17.24
CA GLN A 224 -4.09 -1.67 18.10
C GLN A 224 -4.55 -0.76 19.25
N LYS A 225 -3.79 0.27 19.61
CA LYS A 225 -4.19 1.25 20.63
C LYS A 225 -5.30 2.15 20.07
N LYS A 226 -6.44 2.23 20.79
CA LYS A 226 -7.64 2.96 20.34
C LYS A 226 -7.47 4.49 20.29
N ASN A 227 -6.75 5.06 21.27
CA ASN A 227 -6.66 6.50 21.47
C ASN A 227 -5.34 7.07 20.91
N LEU A 228 -5.08 6.79 19.62
CA LEU A 228 -3.94 7.36 18.93
C LEU A 228 -4.31 8.71 18.29
N ALA A 229 -3.47 9.71 18.51
CA ALA A 229 -3.61 10.96 17.78
C ALA A 229 -3.44 10.75 16.28
N PRO A 230 -4.20 11.46 15.41
CA PRO A 230 -4.04 11.38 13.96
C PRO A 230 -2.61 11.75 13.55
N GLY A 231 -1.98 10.90 12.72
CA GLY A 231 -0.64 11.10 12.19
C GLY A 231 0.46 10.30 12.92
N VAL A 232 0.16 9.67 14.06
CA VAL A 232 1.18 8.90 14.80
C VAL A 232 1.69 7.70 14.01
N ILE A 233 0.80 6.94 13.37
CA ILE A 233 1.20 5.77 12.59
C ILE A 233 1.91 6.20 11.30
N ALA A 234 1.42 7.24 10.64
CA ALA A 234 2.07 7.80 9.44
C ALA A 234 3.46 8.35 9.74
N GLY A 235 3.63 9.09 10.85
CA GLY A 235 4.94 9.59 11.27
C GLY A 235 5.93 8.46 11.58
N LEU A 236 5.48 7.41 12.30
CA LEU A 236 6.31 6.23 12.59
C LEU A 236 6.66 5.45 11.31
N TYR A 237 5.72 5.33 10.36
CA TYR A 237 5.97 4.73 9.05
C TYR A 237 7.05 5.49 8.29
N LEU A 238 6.95 6.82 8.19
CA LEU A 238 7.92 7.63 7.47
C LEU A 238 9.33 7.50 8.06
N ILE A 239 9.46 7.50 9.38
CA ILE A 239 10.74 7.29 10.06
C ILE A 239 11.25 5.87 9.81
N GLY A 240 10.43 4.85 10.06
CA GLY A 240 10.83 3.45 9.94
C GLY A 240 11.21 3.07 8.50
N TYR A 241 10.38 3.44 7.52
CA TYR A 241 10.68 3.18 6.11
C TYR A 241 11.88 3.99 5.62
N GLY A 242 11.99 5.27 6.02
CA GLY A 242 13.15 6.09 5.71
C GLY A 242 14.46 5.49 6.23
N LEU A 243 14.46 4.93 7.46
CA LEU A 243 15.62 4.22 8.01
C LEU A 243 15.94 2.94 7.21
N ILE A 244 14.94 2.12 6.89
CA ILE A 244 15.13 0.93 6.08
C ILE A 244 15.76 1.31 4.74
N ARG A 245 15.18 2.30 4.06
CA ARG A 245 15.66 2.73 2.75
C ARG A 245 17.07 3.33 2.80
N PHE A 246 17.37 4.12 3.81
CA PHE A 246 18.70 4.68 4.03
C PHE A 246 19.77 3.57 4.19
N LEU A 247 19.46 2.55 5.01
CA LEU A 247 20.40 1.44 5.25
C LEU A 247 20.56 0.56 4.02
N MET A 248 19.49 0.34 3.25
CA MET A 248 19.55 -0.48 2.04
C MET A 248 20.43 0.12 0.94
N GLU A 249 20.57 1.46 0.88
CA GLU A 249 21.41 2.12 -0.10
C GLU A 249 22.90 1.76 0.03
N PHE A 250 23.36 1.33 1.20
CA PHE A 250 24.74 0.87 1.38
C PHE A 250 25.02 -0.49 0.73
N VAL A 251 23.99 -1.27 0.45
CA VAL A 251 24.10 -2.61 -0.14
C VAL A 251 23.75 -2.60 -1.62
N ARG A 252 22.95 -1.63 -2.08
CA ARG A 252 22.48 -1.51 -3.47
C ARG A 252 23.55 -0.92 -4.38
N ILE A 253 23.50 -1.28 -5.65
CA ILE A 253 24.31 -0.69 -6.71
C ILE A 253 23.63 0.61 -7.14
N GLU A 254 24.02 1.72 -6.53
CA GLU A 254 23.46 3.04 -6.83
C GLU A 254 24.60 4.08 -6.90
N PRO A 255 24.61 4.95 -7.93
CA PRO A 255 25.64 5.97 -8.03
C PRO A 255 25.48 7.04 -6.95
N ALA A 256 26.60 7.59 -6.50
CA ALA A 256 26.59 8.78 -5.66
C ALA A 256 25.98 9.97 -6.42
N ALA A 257 25.15 10.78 -5.75
CA ALA A 257 24.41 11.86 -6.35
C ALA A 257 24.78 13.24 -5.75
N VAL A 258 24.95 13.31 -4.41
CA VAL A 258 25.31 14.54 -3.70
C VAL A 258 26.47 14.23 -2.74
N GLY A 259 27.67 14.64 -3.10
CA GLY A 259 28.88 14.27 -2.37
C GLY A 259 29.06 12.74 -2.38
N PHE A 260 28.99 12.12 -1.20
CA PHE A 260 29.09 10.66 -1.04
C PHE A 260 27.71 9.96 -0.88
N LEU A 261 26.60 10.73 -0.89
CA LEU A 261 25.25 10.22 -0.70
C LEU A 261 24.58 9.91 -2.03
N THR A 262 23.76 8.86 -2.06
CA THR A 262 22.87 8.55 -3.18
C THR A 262 21.58 9.41 -3.09
N TRP A 263 20.84 9.53 -4.20
CA TRP A 263 19.52 10.17 -4.17
C TRP A 263 18.55 9.45 -3.23
N GLY A 264 18.67 8.12 -3.10
CA GLY A 264 17.88 7.32 -2.16
C GLY A 264 18.17 7.69 -0.70
N GLN A 265 19.43 7.94 -0.34
CA GLN A 265 19.81 8.39 1.01
C GLN A 265 19.29 9.79 1.30
N VAL A 266 19.42 10.73 0.36
CA VAL A 266 18.91 12.11 0.52
C VAL A 266 17.38 12.09 0.72
N ALA A 267 16.65 11.35 -0.13
CA ALA A 267 15.21 11.22 0.01
C ALA A 267 14.80 10.54 1.34
N SER A 268 15.59 9.55 1.79
CA SER A 268 15.37 8.87 3.06
C SER A 268 15.50 9.81 4.26
N VAL A 269 16.55 10.64 4.28
CA VAL A 269 16.74 11.65 5.33
C VAL A 269 15.57 12.63 5.35
N ALA A 270 15.16 13.14 4.17
CA ALA A 270 14.00 14.03 4.07
C ALA A 270 12.73 13.36 4.61
N THR A 271 12.50 12.09 4.28
CA THR A 271 11.35 11.32 4.75
C THR A 271 11.37 11.15 6.28
N ILE A 272 12.53 10.85 6.87
CA ILE A 272 12.70 10.75 8.33
C ILE A 272 12.41 12.11 9.01
N LEU A 273 12.91 13.20 8.44
CA LEU A 273 12.68 14.54 8.98
C LEU A 273 11.20 14.93 8.95
N VAL A 274 10.50 14.62 7.87
CA VAL A 274 9.05 14.85 7.75
C VAL A 274 8.29 14.02 8.80
N GLY A 275 8.60 12.73 8.95
CA GLY A 275 8.00 11.87 9.97
C GLY A 275 8.25 12.39 11.39
N GLY A 276 9.49 12.82 11.68
CA GLY A 276 9.86 13.43 12.96
C GLY A 276 9.10 14.75 13.22
N ALA A 277 8.98 15.61 12.22
CA ALA A 277 8.23 16.85 12.33
C ALA A 277 6.74 16.62 12.63
N ILE A 278 6.12 15.63 11.97
CA ILE A 278 4.73 15.23 12.26
C ILE A 278 4.59 14.80 13.72
N LEU A 279 5.46 13.91 14.21
CA LEU A 279 5.38 13.42 15.59
C LEU A 279 5.65 14.54 16.62
N LEU A 280 6.59 15.44 16.36
CA LEU A 280 6.86 16.60 17.20
C LEU A 280 5.67 17.56 17.25
N PHE A 281 5.04 17.82 16.11
CA PHE A 281 3.83 18.65 16.03
C PHE A 281 2.68 18.04 16.86
N ILE A 282 2.43 16.73 16.72
CA ILE A 282 1.40 16.03 17.48
C ILE A 282 1.69 16.12 18.98
N ASN A 283 2.93 15.82 19.40
CA ASN A 283 3.32 15.85 20.82
C ASN A 283 3.17 17.28 21.42
N ARG A 284 3.57 18.31 20.69
CA ARG A 284 3.39 19.70 21.14
C ARG A 284 1.92 20.05 21.31
N ARG A 285 1.07 19.63 20.36
CA ARG A 285 -0.38 19.86 20.42
C ARG A 285 -1.03 19.12 21.60
N GLU A 286 -0.69 17.86 21.82
CA GLU A 286 -1.21 17.10 22.97
C GLU A 286 -0.77 17.70 24.31
N ASN A 287 0.49 18.12 24.42
CA ASN A 287 1.00 18.77 25.63
C ASN A 287 0.31 20.11 25.89
N ALA A 288 0.05 20.91 24.87
CA ALA A 288 -0.72 22.15 25.00
C ALA A 288 -2.16 21.90 25.47
N HIS A 289 -2.84 20.89 24.92
CA HIS A 289 -4.17 20.51 25.38
C HIS A 289 -4.17 19.99 26.83
N ARG A 290 -3.17 19.22 27.25
CA ARG A 290 -3.03 18.76 28.63
C ARG A 290 -2.78 19.92 29.58
N ALA A 291 -1.90 20.85 29.22
CA ALA A 291 -1.63 22.04 30.01
C ALA A 291 -2.87 22.94 30.16
N ALA A 292 -3.63 23.14 29.09
CA ALA A 292 -4.89 23.88 29.12
C ALA A 292 -5.94 23.18 30.04
N ALA A 293 -6.06 21.84 29.93
CA ALA A 293 -6.95 21.07 30.79
C ALA A 293 -6.56 21.14 32.29
N MET A 294 -5.27 21.12 32.59
CA MET A 294 -4.77 21.28 33.97
C MET A 294 -5.01 22.71 34.52
N ALA A 295 -4.92 23.72 33.67
CA ALA A 295 -5.18 25.11 34.06
C ALA A 295 -6.67 25.36 34.40
N VAL A 296 -7.58 24.62 33.77
CA VAL A 296 -9.04 24.74 34.01
C VAL A 296 -9.50 23.87 35.18
N ALA A 297 -8.82 22.76 35.44
CA ALA A 297 -9.23 21.80 36.49
C ALA A 297 -9.34 22.36 37.93
N PRO A 298 -8.53 23.31 38.40
CA PRO A 298 -8.68 23.87 39.75
C PRO A 298 -9.78 24.93 39.85
N ILE A 299 -10.25 25.52 38.76
CA ILE A 299 -11.26 26.60 38.76
C ILE A 299 -12.67 26.07 38.99
N VAL A 300 -12.98 24.86 38.50
CA VAL A 300 -14.33 24.28 38.56
C VAL A 300 -14.78 23.92 39.99
N PRO A 301 -13.95 23.32 40.83
CA PRO A 301 -14.33 23.06 42.23
C PRO A 301 -14.46 24.34 43.06
N GLU A 302 -13.62 25.36 42.78
CA GLU A 302 -13.66 26.63 43.49
C GLU A 302 -14.90 27.46 43.11
N LEU A 303 -15.25 27.51 41.83
CA LEU A 303 -16.49 28.14 41.36
C LEU A 303 -17.74 27.41 41.89
N ALA A 304 -17.72 26.07 41.89
CA ALA A 304 -18.80 25.29 42.46
C ALA A 304 -18.96 25.54 43.97
N MET A 305 -17.88 25.64 44.73
CA MET A 305 -17.88 25.99 46.14
C MET A 305 -18.35 27.43 46.38
N GLU A 306 -18.01 28.36 45.50
CA GLU A 306 -18.44 29.75 45.61
C GLU A 306 -19.93 29.91 45.29
N VAL A 307 -20.45 29.18 44.30
CA VAL A 307 -21.88 29.12 43.97
C VAL A 307 -22.67 28.47 45.12
N PHE A 308 -22.13 27.46 45.80
CA PHE A 308 -22.72 26.88 47.03
C PHE A 308 -22.65 27.84 48.24
N ARG A 309 -21.65 28.72 48.30
CA ARG A 309 -21.47 29.68 49.38
C ARG A 309 -22.25 30.97 49.24
N THR A 310 -22.46 31.43 48.00
CA THR A 310 -23.09 32.73 47.67
C THR A 310 -24.44 32.60 47.00
N GLY A 311 -24.87 31.38 46.65
CA GLY A 311 -26.19 31.14 46.10
C GLY A 311 -27.29 31.52 47.06
N PRO A 312 -28.40 32.12 46.62
CA PRO A 312 -29.53 32.44 47.49
C PRO A 312 -29.98 31.16 48.21
N ALA A 313 -30.19 31.26 49.52
CA ALA A 313 -30.69 30.15 50.33
C ALA A 313 -31.87 29.50 49.66
N VAL A 314 -31.71 28.28 49.20
CA VAL A 314 -32.84 27.50 48.64
C VAL A 314 -33.87 27.40 49.78
N PRO A 315 -35.09 27.92 49.62
CA PRO A 315 -36.09 27.76 50.63
C PRO A 315 -36.25 26.28 50.94
N ALA A 316 -36.21 25.92 52.22
CA ALA A 316 -36.39 24.55 52.66
C ALA A 316 -37.71 24.04 52.04
N LEU A 317 -37.59 23.17 51.06
CA LEU A 317 -38.72 22.39 50.56
C LEU A 317 -39.28 21.64 51.76
N VAL A 318 -40.41 22.08 52.22
CA VAL A 318 -41.25 21.37 53.20
C VAL A 318 -41.32 19.92 52.73
N GLN A 319 -40.74 19.01 53.50
CA GLN A 319 -40.93 17.60 53.29
C GLN A 319 -42.41 17.28 53.39
N GLN A 320 -43.05 17.11 52.26
CA GLN A 320 -44.35 16.44 52.23
C GLN A 320 -44.14 15.00 52.66
N PRO A 321 -44.98 14.43 53.55
CA PRO A 321 -44.88 13.02 53.88
C PRO A 321 -45.05 12.19 52.60
N PRO A 322 -44.41 11.01 52.56
CA PRO A 322 -44.51 10.16 51.36
C PRO A 322 -46.03 9.85 51.11
N GLU A 323 -46.52 10.23 49.95
CA GLU A 323 -47.78 9.76 49.43
C GLU A 323 -47.75 8.24 49.31
N GLU A 324 -48.79 7.58 49.85
CA GLU A 324 -49.03 6.16 49.66
C GLU A 324 -49.11 5.87 48.15
N PRO A 325 -48.48 4.77 47.68
CA PRO A 325 -48.54 4.44 46.26
C PRO A 325 -49.99 4.14 45.86
N GLU A 326 -50.46 4.89 44.86
CA GLU A 326 -51.70 4.58 44.16
C GLU A 326 -51.66 3.18 43.57
N PRO A 327 -52.79 2.45 43.54
CA PRO A 327 -52.83 1.10 43.01
C PRO A 327 -52.51 1.12 41.49
N THR A 328 -51.51 0.37 41.12
CA THR A 328 -51.08 0.11 39.74
C THR A 328 -52.26 -0.48 38.96
N THR A 329 -52.85 0.31 38.10
CA THR A 329 -53.73 -0.21 37.05
C THR A 329 -52.89 -0.96 36.04
N GLU A 330 -53.17 -2.25 35.83
CA GLU A 330 -52.60 -3.05 34.76
C GLU A 330 -52.80 -2.36 33.42
N PRO A 331 -51.79 -2.32 32.56
CA PRO A 331 -52.01 -1.78 31.22
C PRO A 331 -52.94 -2.67 30.40
N GLU A 332 -53.96 -2.05 29.80
CA GLU A 332 -54.87 -2.65 28.85
C GLU A 332 -54.06 -3.22 27.64
N PRO A 333 -54.38 -4.42 27.14
CA PRO A 333 -53.62 -5.02 26.05
C PRO A 333 -53.80 -4.19 24.76
N GLU A 334 -52.69 -3.83 24.13
CA GLU A 334 -52.66 -3.16 22.82
C GLU A 334 -53.38 -3.99 21.76
N PRO A 335 -54.12 -3.35 20.85
CA PRO A 335 -54.83 -4.04 19.78
C PRO A 335 -53.77 -4.65 18.82
N LYS A 336 -53.93 -5.96 18.55
CA LYS A 336 -53.18 -6.70 17.55
C LYS A 336 -53.45 -6.06 16.19
N THR A 337 -52.45 -5.41 15.61
CA THR A 337 -52.43 -5.06 14.20
C THR A 337 -52.35 -6.35 13.39
N GLU A 338 -53.36 -6.56 12.53
CA GLU A 338 -53.33 -7.60 11.48
C GLU A 338 -52.15 -7.32 10.54
N PRO A 339 -51.46 -8.35 10.05
CA PRO A 339 -50.38 -8.17 9.08
C PRO A 339 -50.96 -7.64 7.76
N GLU A 340 -50.37 -6.55 7.26
CA GLU A 340 -50.58 -6.01 5.92
C GLU A 340 -50.23 -7.09 4.87
N PRO A 341 -51.04 -7.27 3.81
CA PRO A 341 -50.76 -8.25 2.78
C PRO A 341 -49.48 -7.88 2.01
N GLU A 342 -48.58 -8.85 1.83
CA GLU A 342 -47.38 -8.74 1.00
C GLU A 342 -47.75 -8.28 -0.43
N PRO A 343 -46.99 -7.37 -1.04
CA PRO A 343 -47.22 -6.99 -2.41
C PRO A 343 -46.88 -8.17 -3.34
N THR A 344 -47.89 -8.58 -4.09
CA THR A 344 -47.80 -9.54 -5.20
C THR A 344 -46.85 -8.97 -6.25
N THR A 345 -45.67 -9.57 -6.38
CA THR A 345 -44.76 -9.32 -7.51
C THR A 345 -45.40 -9.90 -8.77
N GLU A 346 -45.77 -9.03 -9.70
CA GLU A 346 -46.05 -9.40 -11.09
C GLU A 346 -44.74 -9.96 -11.71
N PRO A 347 -44.82 -11.03 -12.52
CA PRO A 347 -43.65 -11.59 -13.18
C PRO A 347 -43.12 -10.60 -14.24
N GLU A 348 -41.84 -10.29 -14.15
CA GLU A 348 -41.06 -9.53 -15.13
C GLU A 348 -41.15 -10.23 -16.52
N PRO A 349 -41.36 -9.50 -17.62
CA PRO A 349 -41.39 -10.12 -18.95
C PRO A 349 -39.99 -10.60 -19.36
N GLU A 350 -39.97 -11.82 -19.88
CA GLU A 350 -38.73 -12.48 -20.41
C GLU A 350 -38.04 -11.59 -21.47
N PRO A 351 -36.72 -11.47 -21.46
CA PRO A 351 -35.99 -10.72 -22.48
C PRO A 351 -36.11 -11.42 -23.84
N LYS A 352 -36.61 -10.68 -24.82
CA LYS A 352 -36.63 -11.09 -26.24
C LYS A 352 -35.16 -11.25 -26.70
N THR A 353 -34.82 -12.46 -27.08
CA THR A 353 -33.58 -12.76 -27.80
C THR A 353 -33.62 -12.07 -29.17
N GLU A 354 -32.71 -11.09 -29.36
CA GLU A 354 -32.37 -10.58 -30.69
C GLU A 354 -31.57 -11.66 -31.45
N PRO A 355 -31.79 -11.82 -32.75
CA PRO A 355 -31.05 -12.80 -33.54
C PRO A 355 -29.58 -12.38 -33.70
N GLU A 356 -28.69 -13.37 -33.49
CA GLU A 356 -27.24 -13.28 -33.72
C GLU A 356 -26.97 -12.84 -35.18
N PRO A 357 -26.08 -11.84 -35.40
CA PRO A 357 -25.67 -11.50 -36.76
C PRO A 357 -24.78 -12.62 -37.33
N GLU A 358 -25.07 -12.99 -38.59
CA GLU A 358 -24.31 -13.96 -39.38
C GLU A 358 -22.81 -13.52 -39.51
N PRO A 359 -21.87 -14.45 -39.51
CA PRO A 359 -20.46 -14.15 -39.65
C PRO A 359 -20.14 -13.63 -41.04
N THR A 360 -19.76 -12.37 -41.14
CA THR A 360 -19.14 -11.78 -42.34
C THR A 360 -17.75 -12.40 -42.52
N THR A 361 -17.57 -13.16 -43.57
CA THR A 361 -16.28 -13.63 -44.03
C THR A 361 -15.47 -12.44 -44.56
N GLU A 362 -14.41 -12.06 -43.78
CA GLU A 362 -13.35 -11.18 -44.32
C GLU A 362 -12.52 -11.92 -45.35
N PRO A 363 -12.12 -11.27 -46.46
CA PRO A 363 -11.24 -11.89 -47.46
C PRO A 363 -9.82 -12.08 -46.88
N GLU A 364 -9.24 -13.25 -47.17
CA GLU A 364 -7.86 -13.60 -46.88
C GLU A 364 -6.88 -12.56 -47.45
N PRO A 365 -5.88 -12.09 -46.68
CA PRO A 365 -4.86 -11.20 -47.21
C PRO A 365 -3.92 -11.98 -48.18
N GLU A 366 -3.69 -11.42 -49.36
CA GLU A 366 -2.73 -11.92 -50.35
C GLU A 366 -1.31 -12.00 -49.74
N PRO A 367 -0.50 -13.01 -50.13
CA PRO A 367 0.85 -13.16 -49.61
C PRO A 367 1.76 -12.03 -50.11
N THR A 368 2.22 -11.21 -49.18
CA THR A 368 3.29 -10.23 -49.43
C THR A 368 4.60 -10.97 -49.64
N THR A 369 5.13 -10.91 -50.85
CA THR A 369 6.49 -11.33 -51.22
C THR A 369 7.50 -10.47 -50.45
N GLU A 370 8.31 -11.10 -49.60
CA GLU A 370 9.48 -10.47 -48.98
C GLU A 370 10.50 -10.11 -50.08
N PRO A 371 11.10 -8.91 -50.02
CA PRO A 371 12.21 -8.60 -50.94
C PRO A 371 13.44 -9.42 -50.57
N GLU A 372 14.10 -9.99 -51.60
CA GLU A 372 15.36 -10.72 -51.53
C GLU A 372 16.46 -9.86 -50.88
N PRO A 373 17.30 -10.41 -49.97
CA PRO A 373 18.39 -9.65 -49.35
C PRO A 373 19.49 -9.32 -50.39
N GLU A 374 19.86 -8.03 -50.46
CA GLU A 374 20.95 -7.55 -51.28
C GLU A 374 22.28 -8.25 -50.90
N PRO A 375 23.16 -8.56 -51.89
CA PRO A 375 24.44 -9.22 -51.67
C PRO A 375 25.38 -8.32 -50.86
N LYS A 376 25.92 -8.86 -49.77
CA LYS A 376 26.95 -8.21 -48.96
C LYS A 376 28.20 -7.98 -49.78
N THR A 377 28.55 -6.72 -50.04
CA THR A 377 29.85 -6.33 -50.54
C THR A 377 30.95 -6.63 -49.50
N GLU A 378 31.95 -7.41 -49.92
CA GLU A 378 33.13 -7.62 -49.12
C GLU A 378 33.90 -6.31 -48.87
N PRO A 379 34.44 -6.09 -47.67
CA PRO A 379 35.26 -4.90 -47.39
C PRO A 379 36.59 -4.96 -48.12
N GLU A 380 36.91 -3.88 -48.85
CA GLU A 380 38.23 -3.69 -49.49
C GLU A 380 39.38 -3.77 -48.44
N PRO A 381 40.52 -4.30 -48.84
CA PRO A 381 41.70 -4.43 -47.95
C PRO A 381 42.31 -3.05 -47.64
N ASN A 382 42.48 -2.77 -46.35
CA ASN A 382 43.10 -1.57 -45.78
C ASN A 382 44.57 -1.49 -46.17
N PRO A 383 45.05 -0.46 -46.90
CA PRO A 383 46.43 -0.37 -47.38
C PRO A 383 47.48 0.07 -46.36
N ASN A 384 47.13 0.21 -45.05
CA ASN A 384 48.05 0.67 -44.03
C ASN A 384 48.21 -0.35 -42.89
N LYS A 385 48.79 -1.53 -43.18
CA LYS A 385 49.42 -2.38 -42.16
C LYS A 385 50.92 -2.43 -42.46
N PRO A 386 51.76 -1.92 -41.59
CA PRO A 386 53.21 -2.21 -41.63
C PRO A 386 53.47 -3.65 -41.23
N GLU A 387 54.51 -4.21 -41.81
CA GLU A 387 55.01 -5.57 -41.61
C GLU A 387 55.39 -5.90 -40.14
#